data_bab95da986e00cbb59365af0a2ee17ca
#
_entry.id   bab95da986e00cbb59365af0a2ee17ca
#
_cell.length_a   1.000
_cell.length_b   1.000
_cell.length_c   1.000
_cell.angle_alpha   90.00
_cell.angle_beta   90.00
_cell.angle_gamma   90.00
#
_symmetry.space_group_name_H-M   'P 1'
#
loop_
_entity.id
_entity.type
_entity.pdbx_description
1 polymer ?
#
loop_
_entity_poly.entity_id
_entity_poly.type
_entity_poly.pdbx_seq_one_letter_code
_entity_poly.pdbx_strand_id
1 'polypeptide(L)'
;LIFIWKTMNFISSHRLQPFIKEILPRLREKNYLEISDEVAEKLLKISRATIDRLLKDEKIKLKRRKRCTTKPGTLLKHQVPLKAGEWKETEPGYGEIDLVAHCGDNVSGQFAYTLNFTDINTCWFEAQAVLGRAQERVFNALKEIRERLPFSLKGINSDNDSAFINHQFKRYCDNENILFTRSRPYKKNDNAHIEQKNWTCVREIFGYLRIECEDSVRLMNLLYQKYLRLYINFFQPVQKCVKKVREGSKIKKYYDIAKTPYQRIKESSY
;
A
#
# COMPACT_ATOMS: atom_id res chain seq x y z
N LEU A 1 -16.05 19.26 -6.16
CA LEU A 1 -15.84 17.83 -6.29
C LEU A 1 -14.43 17.49 -6.80
N ILE A 2 -13.96 18.11 -7.91
CA ILE A 2 -12.65 17.85 -8.51
C ILE A 2 -11.52 18.12 -7.49
N PHE A 3 -11.59 19.22 -6.75
CA PHE A 3 -10.62 19.54 -5.70
C PHE A 3 -10.52 18.40 -4.66
N ILE A 4 -11.64 17.97 -4.09
CA ILE A 4 -11.68 16.87 -3.11
C ILE A 4 -11.10 15.59 -3.74
N TRP A 5 -11.48 15.27 -4.97
CA TRP A 5 -10.98 14.08 -5.67
C TRP A 5 -9.46 14.11 -5.91
N LYS A 6 -8.89 15.27 -6.27
CA LYS A 6 -7.44 15.47 -6.40
C LYS A 6 -6.73 15.36 -5.05
N THR A 7 -7.25 16.00 -4.01
CA THR A 7 -6.72 15.92 -2.63
C THR A 7 -6.68 14.49 -2.11
N MET A 8 -7.68 13.68 -2.52
CA MET A 8 -7.78 12.25 -2.17
C MET A 8 -7.01 11.34 -3.12
N ASN A 9 -6.05 11.87 -3.89
CA ASN A 9 -5.23 11.13 -4.85
C ASN A 9 -6.05 10.28 -5.84
N PHE A 10 -7.05 10.92 -6.47
CA PHE A 10 -7.81 10.34 -7.58
C PHE A 10 -8.50 9.00 -7.27
N ILE A 11 -8.92 8.78 -6.03
CA ILE A 11 -9.59 7.55 -5.62
C ILE A 11 -10.91 7.31 -6.38
N SER A 12 -11.32 6.04 -6.44
CA SER A 12 -12.59 5.66 -7.11
C SER A 12 -13.82 6.26 -6.40
N SER A 13 -14.91 6.45 -7.14
CA SER A 13 -16.19 6.91 -6.59
C SER A 13 -16.70 6.05 -5.44
N HIS A 14 -16.43 4.74 -5.47
CA HIS A 14 -16.77 3.81 -4.38
C HIS A 14 -16.09 4.13 -3.06
N ARG A 15 -14.85 4.64 -3.10
CA ARG A 15 -14.11 5.07 -1.91
C ARG A 15 -14.39 6.52 -1.56
N LEU A 16 -14.53 7.38 -2.57
CA LEU A 16 -14.74 8.81 -2.39
C LEU A 16 -16.10 9.14 -1.78
N GLN A 17 -17.17 8.54 -2.28
CA GLN A 17 -18.54 8.87 -1.87
C GLN A 17 -18.79 8.73 -0.35
N PRO A 18 -18.48 7.62 0.31
CA PRO A 18 -18.65 7.53 1.76
C PRO A 18 -17.72 8.47 2.53
N PHE A 19 -16.50 8.72 2.01
CA PHE A 19 -15.49 9.53 2.69
C PHE A 19 -15.71 11.05 2.54
N ILE A 20 -16.50 11.51 1.56
CA ILE A 20 -16.87 12.93 1.44
C ILE A 20 -17.51 13.44 2.73
N LYS A 21 -18.32 12.63 3.41
CA LYS A 21 -18.97 13.00 4.67
C LYS A 21 -18.00 13.35 5.79
N GLU A 22 -16.82 12.78 5.78
CA GLU A 22 -15.77 13.01 6.77
C GLU A 22 -14.81 14.13 6.37
N ILE A 23 -14.39 14.14 5.09
CA ILE A 23 -13.34 15.06 4.65
C ILE A 23 -13.90 16.48 4.37
N LEU A 24 -15.13 16.60 3.88
CA LEU A 24 -15.71 17.89 3.50
C LEU A 24 -15.84 18.86 4.69
N PRO A 25 -16.37 18.45 5.88
CA PRO A 25 -16.40 19.32 7.04
C PRO A 25 -15.02 19.82 7.46
N ARG A 26 -14.03 18.94 7.47
CA ARG A 26 -12.64 19.28 7.85
C ARG A 26 -12.00 20.27 6.89
N LEU A 27 -12.21 20.09 5.56
CA LEU A 27 -11.69 21.02 4.55
C LEU A 27 -12.29 22.43 4.69
N ARG A 28 -13.57 22.52 5.05
CA ARG A 28 -14.23 23.80 5.30
C ARG A 28 -13.77 24.45 6.61
N GLU A 29 -13.71 23.70 7.70
CA GLU A 29 -13.23 24.16 9.01
C GLU A 29 -11.83 24.76 8.93
N LYS A 30 -10.95 24.14 8.13
CA LYS A 30 -9.55 24.60 7.95
C LYS A 30 -9.37 25.60 6.81
N ASN A 31 -10.44 26.10 6.21
CA ASN A 31 -10.43 27.06 5.08
C ASN A 31 -9.66 26.56 3.84
N TYR A 32 -9.53 25.25 3.65
CA TYR A 32 -8.96 24.67 2.43
C TYR A 32 -9.95 24.59 1.26
N LEU A 33 -11.26 24.71 1.54
CA LEU A 33 -12.31 24.66 0.54
C LEU A 33 -13.42 25.63 0.88
N GLU A 34 -13.50 26.71 0.12
CA GLU A 34 -14.58 27.70 0.23
C GLU A 34 -15.70 27.34 -0.76
N ILE A 35 -16.86 27.00 -0.25
CA ILE A 35 -18.08 26.68 -1.00
C ILE A 35 -19.29 27.11 -0.19
N SER A 36 -20.39 27.43 -0.90
CA SER A 36 -21.69 27.72 -0.24
C SER A 36 -22.26 26.49 0.45
N ASP A 37 -23.14 26.72 1.44
CA ASP A 37 -23.80 25.63 2.18
C ASP A 37 -24.65 24.77 1.25
N GLU A 38 -25.30 25.36 0.24
CA GLU A 38 -26.05 24.63 -0.78
C GLU A 38 -25.18 23.63 -1.56
N VAL A 39 -23.95 24.03 -1.94
CA VAL A 39 -23.01 23.15 -2.64
C VAL A 39 -22.50 22.07 -1.70
N ALA A 40 -22.24 22.39 -0.44
CA ALA A 40 -21.82 21.42 0.57
C ALA A 40 -22.89 20.33 0.78
N GLU A 41 -24.14 20.70 0.92
CA GLU A 41 -25.25 19.73 1.03
C GLU A 41 -25.39 18.83 -0.19
N LYS A 42 -25.25 19.36 -1.40
CA LYS A 42 -25.27 18.58 -2.63
C LYS A 42 -24.12 17.56 -2.67
N LEU A 43 -22.92 17.94 -2.21
CA LEU A 43 -21.76 17.04 -2.13
C LEU A 43 -21.96 15.95 -1.07
N LEU A 44 -22.57 16.24 0.07
CA LEU A 44 -22.88 15.25 1.11
C LEU A 44 -23.91 14.19 0.66
N LYS A 45 -24.82 14.57 -0.24
CA LYS A 45 -25.88 13.71 -0.79
C LYS A 45 -25.51 13.06 -2.13
N ILE A 46 -24.32 13.36 -2.69
CA ILE A 46 -23.93 12.94 -4.03
C ILE A 46 -23.87 11.41 -4.19
N SER A 47 -24.39 10.89 -5.30
CA SER A 47 -24.32 9.47 -5.63
C SER A 47 -23.01 9.11 -6.32
N ARG A 48 -22.59 7.81 -6.23
CA ARG A 48 -21.40 7.27 -6.94
C ARG A 48 -21.49 7.51 -8.45
N ALA A 49 -22.66 7.25 -9.05
CA ALA A 49 -22.87 7.43 -10.47
C ALA A 49 -22.71 8.91 -10.89
N THR A 50 -23.18 9.84 -10.07
CA THR A 50 -23.00 11.27 -10.31
C THR A 50 -21.53 11.67 -10.22
N ILE A 51 -20.78 11.15 -9.23
CA ILE A 51 -19.32 11.35 -9.12
C ILE A 51 -18.62 10.87 -10.37
N ASP A 52 -18.91 9.65 -10.85
CA ASP A 52 -18.29 9.08 -12.04
C ASP A 52 -18.59 9.88 -13.30
N ARG A 53 -19.83 10.37 -13.44
CA ARG A 53 -20.23 11.21 -14.57
C ARG A 53 -19.52 12.55 -14.57
N LEU A 54 -19.48 13.25 -13.42
CA LEU A 54 -18.84 14.56 -13.30
C LEU A 54 -17.31 14.52 -13.42
N LEU A 55 -16.69 13.41 -13.05
CA LEU A 55 -15.24 13.23 -13.14
C LEU A 55 -14.78 12.57 -14.44
N LYS A 56 -15.68 12.24 -15.37
CA LYS A 56 -15.35 11.48 -16.59
C LYS A 56 -14.23 12.14 -17.40
N ASP A 57 -14.35 13.42 -17.69
CA ASP A 57 -13.40 14.13 -18.54
C ASP A 57 -12.05 14.32 -17.85
N GLU A 58 -12.05 14.59 -16.54
CA GLU A 58 -10.83 14.67 -15.74
C GLU A 58 -10.11 13.32 -15.65
N LYS A 59 -10.83 12.21 -15.55
CA LYS A 59 -10.26 10.85 -15.57
C LYS A 59 -9.60 10.51 -16.92
N ILE A 60 -10.13 11.00 -18.04
CA ILE A 60 -9.55 10.78 -19.37
C ILE A 60 -8.19 11.46 -19.48
N LYS A 61 -8.01 12.67 -18.94
CA LYS A 61 -6.75 13.42 -18.95
C LYS A 61 -5.61 12.72 -18.19
N LEU A 62 -5.94 11.81 -17.24
CA LEU A 62 -4.97 11.17 -16.34
C LEU A 62 -4.45 9.80 -16.83
N LYS A 63 -4.86 9.28 -17.99
CA LYS A 63 -4.46 7.94 -18.46
C LYS A 63 -2.96 7.85 -18.78
N ARG A 64 -2.20 7.04 -18.03
CA ARG A 64 -0.76 6.75 -18.22
C ARG A 64 -0.52 5.25 -18.46
N ARG A 65 0.53 4.86 -19.24
CA ARG A 65 0.89 3.48 -19.59
C ARG A 65 1.93 2.88 -18.63
N LYS A 66 1.92 1.53 -18.42
CA LYS A 66 2.76 0.78 -17.46
C LYS A 66 3.83 -0.10 -18.14
N ARG A 67 4.97 -0.37 -17.44
CA ARG A 67 5.96 -1.42 -17.74
C ARG A 67 6.43 -2.09 -16.43
N CYS A 68 6.88 -3.38 -16.48
CA CYS A 68 7.23 -4.22 -15.32
C CYS A 68 8.58 -4.93 -15.50
N THR A 69 9.40 -5.05 -14.42
CA THR A 69 10.65 -5.85 -14.38
C THR A 69 10.90 -6.43 -12.98
N THR A 70 10.94 -7.79 -12.83
CA THR A 70 11.38 -8.51 -11.62
C THR A 70 12.11 -9.82 -11.97
N LYS A 71 13.15 -10.22 -11.17
CA LYS A 71 13.91 -11.48 -11.33
C LYS A 71 13.79 -12.35 -10.06
N PRO A 72 13.55 -13.69 -10.15
CA PRO A 72 13.39 -14.57 -8.98
C PRO A 72 14.70 -15.04 -8.35
N GLY A 73 14.75 -15.17 -7.01
CA GLY A 73 15.86 -15.76 -6.23
C GLY A 73 15.67 -17.26 -5.95
N THR A 74 16.76 -18.02 -5.78
CA THR A 74 16.74 -19.49 -5.69
C THR A 74 17.26 -20.11 -4.38
N LEU A 75 17.93 -19.37 -3.49
CA LEU A 75 18.87 -19.93 -2.49
C LEU A 75 18.27 -20.56 -1.23
N LEU A 76 17.08 -20.25 -0.76
CA LEU A 76 16.54 -20.80 0.50
C LEU A 76 15.07 -21.21 0.42
N LYS A 77 14.59 -21.48 -0.78
CA LYS A 77 13.16 -21.81 -1.04
C LYS A 77 12.61 -22.96 -0.21
N HIS A 78 13.47 -23.88 0.26
CA HIS A 78 13.04 -25.05 1.04
C HIS A 78 12.95 -24.80 2.55
N GLN A 79 13.56 -23.74 3.07
CA GLN A 79 13.61 -23.43 4.51
C GLN A 79 12.57 -22.41 4.97
N VAL A 80 12.03 -21.60 4.05
CA VAL A 80 10.94 -20.67 4.36
C VAL A 80 9.63 -21.30 3.91
N PRO A 81 8.67 -21.54 4.82
CA PRO A 81 7.39 -22.18 4.48
C PRO A 81 6.62 -21.34 3.47
N LEU A 82 5.92 -22.04 2.56
CA LEU A 82 4.93 -21.39 1.71
C LEU A 82 3.78 -20.90 2.58
N LYS A 83 3.19 -19.74 2.22
CA LYS A 83 1.94 -19.30 2.81
C LYS A 83 0.87 -20.36 2.52
N ALA A 84 0.67 -21.27 3.45
CA ALA A 84 -0.34 -22.33 3.37
C ALA A 84 -1.64 -21.83 3.98
N GLY A 85 -2.60 -21.51 3.13
CA GLY A 85 -3.91 -21.04 3.56
C GLY A 85 -3.99 -19.51 3.78
N GLU A 86 -5.19 -19.06 4.10
CA GLU A 86 -5.39 -17.67 4.56
C GLU A 86 -4.86 -17.58 5.99
N TRP A 87 -3.93 -16.67 6.25
CA TRP A 87 -3.62 -16.30 7.63
C TRP A 87 -4.91 -15.89 8.30
N LYS A 88 -5.08 -16.22 9.58
CA LYS A 88 -6.22 -15.72 10.36
C LYS A 88 -6.07 -14.20 10.46
N GLU A 89 -6.61 -13.51 9.46
CA GLU A 89 -6.49 -12.05 9.26
C GLU A 89 -7.39 -11.27 10.23
N THR A 90 -7.59 -11.80 11.44
CA THR A 90 -8.54 -11.25 12.43
C THR A 90 -7.92 -10.12 13.25
N GLU A 91 -6.61 -9.99 13.26
CA GLU A 91 -5.90 -8.99 14.07
C GLU A 91 -4.74 -8.32 13.30
N PRO A 92 -4.34 -7.09 13.66
CA PRO A 92 -3.17 -6.42 13.08
C PRO A 92 -1.85 -7.13 13.43
N GLY A 93 -0.85 -6.94 12.58
CA GLY A 93 0.51 -7.45 12.79
C GLY A 93 0.97 -8.49 11.77
N TYR A 94 0.11 -8.92 10.86
CA TYR A 94 0.47 -9.79 9.74
C TYR A 94 0.50 -9.00 8.45
N GLY A 95 1.66 -8.89 7.82
CA GLY A 95 1.83 -8.03 6.65
C GLY A 95 2.55 -8.67 5.48
N GLU A 96 2.33 -8.12 4.31
CA GLU A 96 3.07 -8.41 3.09
C GLU A 96 4.19 -7.40 2.92
N ILE A 97 5.37 -7.86 2.46
CA ILE A 97 6.51 -6.99 2.11
C ILE A 97 6.92 -7.19 0.66
N ASP A 98 7.40 -6.12 0.04
CA ASP A 98 7.90 -6.13 -1.33
C ASP A 98 8.90 -5.00 -1.58
N LEU A 99 9.74 -5.14 -2.63
CA LEU A 99 10.72 -4.16 -3.06
C LEU A 99 10.34 -3.54 -4.41
N VAL A 100 10.17 -2.24 -4.43
CA VAL A 100 9.92 -1.46 -5.65
C VAL A 100 11.22 -0.83 -6.13
N ALA A 101 11.72 -1.27 -7.29
CA ALA A 101 12.96 -0.78 -7.89
C ALA A 101 12.78 0.60 -8.55
N HIS A 102 13.64 1.55 -8.28
CA HIS A 102 13.70 2.87 -8.96
C HIS A 102 14.87 2.90 -9.96
N CYS A 103 14.81 2.02 -10.96
CA CYS A 103 15.88 1.80 -11.92
C CYS A 103 15.73 2.60 -13.21
N GLY A 104 14.61 3.28 -13.44
CA GLY A 104 14.34 3.89 -14.75
C GLY A 104 14.25 2.82 -15.85
N ASP A 105 14.84 3.15 -16.99
CA ASP A 105 14.90 2.24 -18.15
C ASP A 105 16.14 1.30 -18.14
N ASN A 106 17.04 1.44 -17.15
CA ASN A 106 18.26 0.66 -17.05
C ASN A 106 18.40 -0.01 -15.68
N VAL A 107 18.60 -1.33 -15.66
CA VAL A 107 18.76 -2.14 -14.44
C VAL A 107 20.23 -2.36 -14.04
N SER A 108 21.19 -1.78 -14.78
CA SER A 108 22.62 -1.89 -14.47
C SER A 108 23.03 -0.88 -13.38
N GLY A 109 24.02 -1.24 -12.57
CA GLY A 109 24.57 -0.39 -11.53
C GLY A 109 23.69 -0.32 -10.28
N GLN A 110 23.98 0.65 -9.42
CA GLN A 110 23.28 0.85 -8.16
C GLN A 110 22.16 1.89 -8.34
N PHE A 111 20.99 1.59 -7.79
CA PHE A 111 19.83 2.48 -7.77
C PHE A 111 18.97 2.19 -6.52
N ALA A 112 18.06 3.10 -6.23
CA ALA A 112 17.21 3.01 -5.04
C ALA A 112 16.13 1.92 -5.18
N TYR A 113 15.78 1.34 -4.05
CA TYR A 113 14.61 0.48 -3.86
C TYR A 113 13.76 1.04 -2.73
N THR A 114 12.46 0.89 -2.81
CA THR A 114 11.56 1.11 -1.68
C THR A 114 11.09 -0.23 -1.13
N LEU A 115 11.44 -0.52 0.11
CA LEU A 115 10.83 -1.58 0.89
C LEU A 115 9.46 -1.10 1.37
N ASN A 116 8.42 -1.85 1.02
CA ASN A 116 7.05 -1.62 1.45
C ASN A 116 6.62 -2.69 2.43
N PHE A 117 5.82 -2.29 3.42
CA PHE A 117 5.06 -3.16 4.29
C PHE A 117 3.58 -2.78 4.22
N THR A 118 2.70 -3.78 4.11
CA THR A 118 1.25 -3.56 4.18
C THR A 118 0.62 -4.59 5.09
N ASP A 119 0.01 -4.14 6.18
CA ASP A 119 -0.75 -5.00 7.08
C ASP A 119 -2.03 -5.51 6.41
N ILE A 120 -2.28 -6.82 6.51
CA ILE A 120 -3.39 -7.48 5.80
C ILE A 120 -4.73 -7.13 6.46
N ASN A 121 -4.76 -7.04 7.79
CA ASN A 121 -5.98 -6.74 8.53
C ASN A 121 -6.44 -5.30 8.33
N THR A 122 -5.57 -4.34 8.58
CA THR A 122 -5.92 -2.90 8.62
C THR A 122 -5.62 -2.17 7.32
N CYS A 123 -4.83 -2.78 6.42
CA CYS A 123 -4.21 -2.13 5.26
C CYS A 123 -3.24 -0.99 5.64
N TRP A 124 -2.73 -0.98 6.89
CA TRP A 124 -1.70 -0.03 7.31
C TRP A 124 -0.47 -0.17 6.43
N PHE A 125 0.07 0.96 6.02
CA PHE A 125 1.19 1.03 5.08
C PHE A 125 2.38 1.75 5.71
N GLU A 126 3.56 1.14 5.60
CA GLU A 126 4.85 1.76 5.88
C GLU A 126 5.80 1.54 4.71
N ALA A 127 6.73 2.47 4.51
CA ALA A 127 7.75 2.34 3.48
C ALA A 127 9.08 2.93 3.92
N GLN A 128 10.17 2.37 3.36
CA GLN A 128 11.54 2.81 3.58
C GLN A 128 12.34 2.65 2.29
N ALA A 129 12.99 3.70 1.83
CA ALA A 129 13.88 3.66 0.68
C ALA A 129 15.31 3.29 1.10
N VAL A 130 15.98 2.51 0.25
CA VAL A 130 17.40 2.13 0.41
C VAL A 130 18.14 2.26 -0.91
N LEU A 131 19.43 2.59 -0.88
CA LEU A 131 20.26 2.60 -2.08
C LEU A 131 20.84 1.21 -2.31
N GLY A 132 20.48 0.58 -3.43
CA GLY A 132 20.79 -0.82 -3.71
C GLY A 132 19.93 -1.80 -2.91
N ARG A 133 20.09 -3.11 -3.20
CA ARG A 133 19.31 -4.18 -2.56
C ARG A 133 20.17 -5.17 -1.74
N ALA A 134 21.27 -4.68 -1.17
CA ALA A 134 22.06 -5.49 -0.25
C ALA A 134 21.20 -5.96 0.92
N GLN A 135 21.32 -7.22 1.30
CA GLN A 135 20.51 -7.87 2.34
C GLN A 135 20.50 -7.08 3.65
N GLU A 136 21.66 -6.57 4.06
CA GLU A 136 21.81 -5.75 5.26
C GLU A 136 20.99 -4.45 5.22
N ARG A 137 21.02 -3.75 4.07
CA ARG A 137 20.27 -2.50 3.89
C ARG A 137 18.76 -2.73 3.93
N VAL A 138 18.28 -3.77 3.26
CA VAL A 138 16.88 -4.18 3.27
C VAL A 138 16.43 -4.61 4.67
N PHE A 139 17.29 -5.33 5.37
CA PHE A 139 17.05 -5.75 6.74
C PHE A 139 16.95 -4.56 7.72
N ASN A 140 17.86 -3.58 7.63
CA ASN A 140 17.79 -2.37 8.44
C ASN A 140 16.54 -1.54 8.13
N ALA A 141 16.15 -1.46 6.86
CA ALA A 141 14.91 -0.82 6.45
C ALA A 141 13.67 -1.48 7.07
N LEU A 142 13.66 -2.82 7.20
CA LEU A 142 12.57 -3.53 7.89
C LEU A 142 12.52 -3.18 9.38
N LYS A 143 13.66 -3.08 10.06
CA LYS A 143 13.72 -2.67 11.48
C LYS A 143 13.13 -1.28 11.66
N GLU A 144 13.52 -0.32 10.82
CA GLU A 144 12.98 1.05 10.86
C GLU A 144 11.47 1.08 10.57
N ILE A 145 10.96 0.25 9.65
CA ILE A 145 9.52 0.09 9.43
C ILE A 145 8.85 -0.44 10.69
N ARG A 146 9.40 -1.52 11.29
CA ARG A 146 8.83 -2.15 12.49
C ARG A 146 8.68 -1.17 13.66
N GLU A 147 9.68 -0.31 13.89
CA GLU A 147 9.65 0.73 14.94
C GLU A 147 8.51 1.74 14.77
N ARG A 148 8.06 1.94 13.53
CA ARG A 148 6.97 2.88 13.19
C ARG A 148 5.58 2.25 13.19
N LEU A 149 5.48 0.91 13.27
CA LEU A 149 4.18 0.25 13.29
C LEU A 149 3.42 0.58 14.58
N PRO A 150 2.12 0.88 14.51
CA PRO A 150 1.30 1.13 15.71
C PRO A 150 0.86 -0.15 16.42
N PHE A 151 1.36 -1.31 16.01
CA PHE A 151 1.07 -2.64 16.54
C PHE A 151 2.30 -3.54 16.46
N SER A 152 2.30 -4.63 17.21
CA SER A 152 3.38 -5.62 17.18
C SER A 152 3.41 -6.39 15.85
N LEU A 153 4.58 -6.51 15.24
CA LEU A 153 4.78 -7.31 14.04
C LEU A 153 4.77 -8.80 14.41
N LYS A 154 3.79 -9.55 13.92
CA LYS A 154 3.56 -10.97 14.23
C LYS A 154 3.93 -11.90 13.08
N GLY A 155 3.80 -11.41 11.85
CA GLY A 155 4.10 -12.22 10.68
C GLY A 155 4.40 -11.40 9.42
N ILE A 156 5.25 -11.94 8.58
CA ILE A 156 5.69 -11.35 7.32
C ILE A 156 5.53 -12.37 6.20
N ASN A 157 4.88 -11.97 5.11
CA ASN A 157 4.89 -12.70 3.85
C ASN A 157 5.66 -11.90 2.80
N SER A 158 6.66 -12.51 2.17
CA SER A 158 7.41 -11.90 1.07
C SER A 158 7.17 -12.62 -0.24
N ASP A 159 7.58 -12.01 -1.34
CA ASP A 159 7.81 -12.74 -2.57
C ASP A 159 9.05 -13.64 -2.45
N ASN A 160 9.45 -14.30 -3.56
CA ASN A 160 10.62 -15.17 -3.59
C ASN A 160 11.92 -14.40 -3.92
N ASP A 161 12.02 -13.09 -3.69
CA ASP A 161 13.24 -12.33 -3.95
C ASP A 161 14.36 -12.72 -2.95
N SER A 162 15.57 -12.82 -3.45
CA SER A 162 16.77 -13.15 -2.66
C SER A 162 17.11 -12.11 -1.58
N ALA A 163 16.60 -10.89 -1.71
CA ALA A 163 16.75 -9.86 -0.69
C ALA A 163 16.05 -10.24 0.64
N PHE A 164 14.97 -11.02 0.56
CA PHE A 164 14.22 -11.50 1.73
C PHE A 164 14.57 -12.94 2.08
N ILE A 165 14.75 -13.81 1.07
CA ILE A 165 15.01 -15.24 1.28
C ILE A 165 16.51 -15.46 1.57
N ASN A 166 16.93 -15.12 2.80
CA ASN A 166 18.29 -15.26 3.28
C ASN A 166 18.34 -15.65 4.77
N HIS A 167 19.49 -16.16 5.21
CA HIS A 167 19.68 -16.67 6.58
C HIS A 167 19.55 -15.59 7.66
N GLN A 168 19.99 -14.36 7.38
CA GLN A 168 19.95 -13.26 8.34
C GLN A 168 18.49 -12.86 8.62
N PHE A 169 17.69 -12.74 7.56
CA PHE A 169 16.28 -12.38 7.66
C PHE A 169 15.48 -13.45 8.39
N LYS A 170 15.69 -14.73 8.02
CA LYS A 170 15.04 -15.86 8.69
C LYS A 170 15.39 -15.94 10.17
N ARG A 171 16.70 -15.88 10.52
CA ARG A 171 17.15 -15.90 11.92
C ARG A 171 16.56 -14.76 12.75
N TYR A 172 16.46 -13.58 12.17
CA TYR A 172 15.80 -12.46 12.85
C TYR A 172 14.34 -12.75 13.14
N CYS A 173 13.59 -13.22 12.16
CA CYS A 173 12.19 -13.57 12.36
C CYS A 173 12.01 -14.65 13.42
N ASP A 174 12.85 -15.68 13.39
CA ASP A 174 12.82 -16.76 14.39
C ASP A 174 13.13 -16.23 15.81
N ASN A 175 14.14 -15.37 15.97
CA ASN A 175 14.52 -14.79 17.27
C ASN A 175 13.44 -13.86 17.85
N GLU A 176 12.74 -13.13 16.99
CA GLU A 176 11.69 -12.17 17.37
C GLU A 176 10.29 -12.78 17.41
N ASN A 177 10.18 -14.10 17.21
CA ASN A 177 8.91 -14.83 17.10
C ASN A 177 7.98 -14.27 16.02
N ILE A 178 8.54 -13.79 14.89
CA ILE A 178 7.80 -13.33 13.73
C ILE A 178 7.61 -14.49 12.75
N LEU A 179 6.38 -14.82 12.43
CA LEU A 179 6.07 -15.87 11.45
C LEU A 179 6.53 -15.41 10.05
N PHE A 180 7.57 -16.04 9.52
CA PHE A 180 8.06 -15.72 8.18
C PHE A 180 7.58 -16.74 7.14
N THR A 181 6.86 -16.26 6.12
CA THR A 181 6.34 -17.08 5.01
C THR A 181 6.71 -16.47 3.67
N ARG A 182 6.61 -17.25 2.63
CA ARG A 182 6.79 -16.79 1.25
C ARG A 182 5.60 -17.14 0.37
N SER A 183 5.38 -16.32 -0.65
CA SER A 183 4.31 -16.52 -1.62
C SER A 183 4.58 -17.73 -2.52
N ARG A 184 3.51 -18.40 -2.92
CA ARG A 184 3.59 -19.51 -3.88
C ARG A 184 4.04 -19.00 -5.25
N PRO A 185 4.94 -19.71 -5.93
CA PRO A 185 5.32 -19.35 -7.30
C PRO A 185 4.09 -19.25 -8.22
N TYR A 186 4.04 -18.21 -9.04
CA TYR A 186 2.97 -17.96 -10.03
C TYR A 186 1.55 -17.73 -9.45
N LYS A 187 1.39 -17.57 -8.14
CA LYS A 187 0.12 -17.24 -7.49
C LYS A 187 0.05 -15.75 -7.17
N LYS A 188 -0.30 -14.92 -8.16
CA LYS A 188 -0.39 -13.44 -8.03
C LYS A 188 -1.32 -12.96 -6.90
N ASN A 189 -2.29 -13.79 -6.49
CA ASN A 189 -3.22 -13.43 -5.42
C ASN A 189 -2.58 -13.48 -4.02
N ASP A 190 -1.43 -14.11 -3.86
CA ASP A 190 -0.78 -14.27 -2.54
C ASP A 190 -0.15 -12.95 -2.02
N ASN A 191 0.09 -11.95 -2.91
CA ASN A 191 0.65 -10.63 -2.59
C ASN A 191 -0.24 -9.49 -3.13
N ALA A 192 -1.54 -9.71 -3.28
CA ALA A 192 -2.43 -8.76 -3.94
C ALA A 192 -2.57 -7.43 -3.18
N HIS A 193 -2.44 -7.43 -1.87
CA HIS A 193 -2.55 -6.22 -1.04
C HIS A 193 -1.37 -5.28 -1.29
N ILE A 194 -0.15 -5.82 -1.28
CA ILE A 194 1.05 -5.01 -1.47
C ILE A 194 1.24 -4.57 -2.93
N GLU A 195 0.86 -5.39 -3.91
CA GLU A 195 0.94 -5.00 -5.34
C GLU A 195 0.11 -3.74 -5.62
N GLN A 196 -1.09 -3.63 -5.04
CA GLN A 196 -1.91 -2.43 -5.15
C GLN A 196 -1.22 -1.22 -4.51
N LYS A 197 -0.60 -1.40 -3.34
CA LYS A 197 0.11 -0.33 -2.62
C LYS A 197 1.39 0.11 -3.35
N ASN A 198 2.10 -0.81 -3.97
CA ASN A 198 3.26 -0.49 -4.82
C ASN A 198 2.92 0.52 -5.92
N TRP A 199 1.74 0.38 -6.51
CA TRP A 199 1.28 1.36 -7.48
C TRP A 199 0.88 2.68 -6.80
N THR A 200 -0.10 2.66 -5.90
CA THR A 200 -0.73 3.87 -5.37
C THR A 200 0.16 4.67 -4.40
N CYS A 201 1.04 3.98 -3.67
CA CYS A 201 1.85 4.61 -2.62
C CYS A 201 3.32 4.84 -3.04
N VAL A 202 3.77 4.23 -4.13
CA VAL A 202 5.15 4.41 -4.61
C VAL A 202 5.18 4.94 -6.04
N ARG A 203 4.63 4.20 -7.00
CA ARG A 203 4.76 4.54 -8.43
C ARG A 203 4.02 5.81 -8.84
N GLU A 204 2.85 6.06 -8.28
CA GLU A 204 2.11 7.32 -8.54
C GLU A 204 2.86 8.54 -8.01
N ILE A 205 3.68 8.38 -6.97
CA ILE A 205 4.40 9.47 -6.30
C ILE A 205 5.76 9.70 -6.94
N PHE A 206 6.58 8.63 -7.06
CA PHE A 206 7.97 8.72 -7.55
C PHE A 206 8.10 8.41 -9.04
N GLY A 207 7.05 7.87 -9.68
CA GLY A 207 7.10 7.48 -11.09
C GLY A 207 8.02 6.30 -11.36
N TYR A 208 8.63 6.32 -12.55
CA TYR A 208 9.58 5.33 -13.04
C TYR A 208 10.98 5.93 -13.27
N LEU A 209 11.27 7.06 -12.65
CA LEU A 209 12.59 7.69 -12.77
C LEU A 209 13.67 6.83 -12.10
N ARG A 210 14.89 6.96 -12.62
CA ARG A 210 16.07 6.38 -11.97
C ARG A 210 16.49 7.26 -10.79
N ILE A 211 16.70 6.63 -9.64
CA ILE A 211 17.16 7.30 -8.42
C ILE A 211 18.39 6.55 -7.94
N GLU A 212 19.54 7.23 -7.88
CA GLU A 212 20.85 6.56 -7.66
C GLU A 212 21.77 7.29 -6.67
N CYS A 213 21.31 8.31 -5.97
CA CYS A 213 22.10 9.00 -4.96
C CYS A 213 21.51 8.90 -3.55
N GLU A 214 22.37 8.91 -2.53
CA GLU A 214 21.98 8.83 -1.12
C GLU A 214 21.10 10.01 -0.67
N ASP A 215 21.34 11.22 -1.22
CA ASP A 215 20.52 12.39 -0.88
C ASP A 215 19.07 12.24 -1.33
N SER A 216 18.86 11.70 -2.54
CA SER A 216 17.52 11.39 -3.03
C SER A 216 16.83 10.33 -2.16
N VAL A 217 17.56 9.28 -1.74
CA VAL A 217 17.05 8.26 -0.81
C VAL A 217 16.67 8.89 0.52
N ARG A 218 17.49 9.81 1.05
CA ARG A 218 17.21 10.54 2.29
C ARG A 218 15.93 11.39 2.17
N LEU A 219 15.74 12.08 1.04
CA LEU A 219 14.53 12.85 0.76
C LEU A 219 13.29 11.95 0.61
N MET A 220 13.43 10.79 -0.05
CA MET A 220 12.36 9.80 -0.12
C MET A 220 11.94 9.33 1.27
N ASN A 221 12.90 9.03 2.16
CA ASN A 221 12.63 8.60 3.52
C ASN A 221 11.96 9.71 4.35
N LEU A 222 12.41 10.95 4.21
CA LEU A 222 11.74 12.09 4.84
C LEU A 222 10.27 12.19 4.41
N LEU A 223 10.01 12.02 3.09
CA LEU A 223 8.66 12.05 2.55
C LEU A 223 7.81 10.88 3.06
N TYR A 224 8.35 9.66 3.07
CA TYR A 224 7.66 8.48 3.59
C TYR A 224 7.30 8.63 5.08
N GLN A 225 8.28 8.99 5.91
CA GLN A 225 8.13 8.99 7.36
C GLN A 225 7.27 10.14 7.89
N LYS A 226 7.38 11.34 7.31
CA LYS A 226 6.69 12.53 7.83
C LYS A 226 5.36 12.84 7.15
N TYR A 227 5.22 12.53 5.86
CA TYR A 227 4.08 12.99 5.08
C TYR A 227 3.22 11.84 4.54
N LEU A 228 3.80 10.95 3.75
CA LEU A 228 3.05 9.90 3.06
C LEU A 228 2.46 8.89 4.05
N ARG A 229 3.20 8.51 5.07
CA ARG A 229 2.71 7.65 6.15
C ARG A 229 1.41 8.19 6.76
N LEU A 230 1.39 9.48 7.11
CA LEU A 230 0.19 10.12 7.67
C LEU A 230 -0.93 10.21 6.64
N TYR A 231 -0.60 10.68 5.44
CA TYR A 231 -1.58 10.82 4.37
C TYR A 231 -2.26 9.48 4.00
N ILE A 232 -1.46 8.43 3.79
CA ILE A 232 -1.97 7.12 3.38
C ILE A 232 -2.81 6.47 4.48
N ASN A 233 -2.33 6.51 5.73
CA ASN A 233 -2.98 5.76 6.81
C ASN A 233 -4.18 6.48 7.44
N PHE A 234 -4.20 7.82 7.41
CA PHE A 234 -5.28 8.59 8.03
C PHE A 234 -6.30 9.18 7.04
N PHE A 235 -5.90 9.36 5.77
CA PHE A 235 -6.74 10.06 4.79
C PHE A 235 -7.06 9.24 3.53
N GLN A 236 -6.46 8.06 3.32
CA GLN A 236 -6.72 7.23 2.14
C GLN A 236 -7.62 6.04 2.49
N PRO A 237 -8.96 6.11 2.24
CA PRO A 237 -9.85 5.01 2.54
C PRO A 237 -9.64 3.84 1.56
N VAL A 238 -9.64 2.63 2.10
CA VAL A 238 -9.47 1.37 1.38
C VAL A 238 -10.70 0.49 1.56
N GLN A 239 -11.12 -0.23 0.52
CA GLN A 239 -12.15 -1.26 0.59
C GLN A 239 -11.51 -2.64 0.66
N LYS A 240 -12.00 -3.48 1.55
CA LYS A 240 -11.62 -4.90 1.63
C LYS A 240 -12.69 -5.78 0.98
N CYS A 241 -12.25 -6.83 0.28
CA CYS A 241 -13.14 -7.84 -0.26
C CYS A 241 -13.55 -8.78 0.88
N VAL A 242 -14.81 -8.66 1.33
CA VAL A 242 -15.34 -9.44 2.47
C VAL A 242 -15.96 -10.76 2.06
N LYS A 243 -16.38 -10.90 0.79
CA LYS A 243 -16.99 -12.15 0.29
C LYS A 243 -16.71 -12.32 -1.20
N LYS A 244 -16.40 -13.54 -1.59
CA LYS A 244 -16.28 -13.98 -2.99
C LYS A 244 -17.31 -15.09 -3.22
N VAL A 245 -18.19 -14.91 -4.19
CA VAL A 245 -19.20 -15.91 -4.57
C VAL A 245 -18.92 -16.33 -6.01
N ARG A 246 -18.85 -17.63 -6.26
CA ARG A 246 -18.69 -18.18 -7.60
C ARG A 246 -20.06 -18.47 -8.19
N GLU A 247 -20.37 -17.81 -9.31
CA GLU A 247 -21.59 -18.02 -10.08
C GLU A 247 -21.16 -18.54 -11.48
N GLY A 248 -21.17 -19.87 -11.67
CA GLY A 248 -20.65 -20.51 -12.87
C GLY A 248 -19.15 -20.23 -13.09
N SER A 249 -18.79 -19.63 -14.23
CA SER A 249 -17.41 -19.23 -14.55
C SER A 249 -16.97 -17.89 -13.95
N LYS A 250 -17.90 -17.10 -13.39
CA LYS A 250 -17.62 -15.76 -12.87
C LYS A 250 -17.47 -15.76 -11.36
N ILE A 251 -16.55 -14.92 -10.84
CA ILE A 251 -16.40 -14.67 -9.40
C ILE A 251 -16.92 -13.25 -9.10
N LYS A 252 -17.98 -13.18 -8.32
CA LYS A 252 -18.55 -11.94 -7.80
C LYS A 252 -17.91 -11.59 -6.46
N LYS A 253 -17.33 -10.39 -6.38
CA LYS A 253 -16.66 -9.90 -5.16
C LYS A 253 -17.53 -8.87 -4.46
N TYR A 254 -17.68 -9.01 -3.16
CA TYR A 254 -18.37 -8.06 -2.29
C TYR A 254 -17.34 -7.34 -1.43
N TYR A 255 -17.51 -6.04 -1.29
CA TYR A 255 -16.57 -5.19 -0.58
C TYR A 255 -17.28 -4.53 0.60
N ASP A 256 -16.52 -4.28 1.66
CA ASP A 256 -16.97 -3.50 2.81
C ASP A 256 -17.11 -2.00 2.48
N ILE A 257 -17.53 -1.22 3.48
CA ILE A 257 -17.51 0.24 3.41
C ILE A 257 -16.03 0.69 3.43
N ALA A 258 -15.69 1.67 2.57
CA ALA A 258 -14.34 2.21 2.52
C ALA A 258 -13.98 2.89 3.86
N LYS A 259 -12.89 2.44 4.49
CA LYS A 259 -12.35 2.97 5.75
C LYS A 259 -10.85 3.21 5.61
N THR A 260 -10.32 4.20 6.34
CA THR A 260 -8.88 4.41 6.40
C THR A 260 -8.22 3.29 7.23
N PRO A 261 -6.91 3.00 7.00
CA PRO A 261 -6.17 2.08 7.86
C PRO A 261 -6.28 2.42 9.36
N TYR A 262 -6.22 3.70 9.70
CA TYR A 262 -6.39 4.16 11.08
C TYR A 262 -7.77 3.83 11.67
N GLN A 263 -8.85 4.02 10.89
CA GLN A 263 -10.19 3.64 11.34
C GLN A 263 -10.29 2.13 11.60
N ARG A 264 -9.65 1.31 10.77
CA ARG A 264 -9.61 -0.14 10.94
C ARG A 264 -8.85 -0.56 12.20
N ILE A 265 -7.74 0.12 12.54
CA ILE A 265 -7.04 -0.12 13.81
C ILE A 265 -7.94 0.19 14.99
N LYS A 266 -8.65 1.32 14.96
CA LYS A 266 -9.58 1.70 16.05
C LYS A 266 -10.75 0.71 16.25
N GLU A 267 -11.15 0.02 15.20
CA GLU A 267 -12.22 -0.98 15.23
C GLU A 267 -11.71 -2.39 15.56
N SER A 268 -10.39 -2.61 15.43
CA SER A 268 -9.78 -3.87 15.84
C SER A 268 -9.73 -3.94 17.38
N SER A 269 -9.80 -5.15 17.90
CA SER A 269 -9.67 -5.42 19.34
C SER A 269 -8.23 -5.29 19.87
N TYR A 270 -7.43 -4.46 19.24
CA TYR A 270 -6.02 -4.24 19.58
C TYR A 270 -5.87 -3.12 20.59
#